data_32535607a58ee4979ffb873e090e959f
#
_entry.id   32535607a58ee4979ffb873e090e959f
#
_cell.length_a   1.000
_cell.length_b   1.000
_cell.length_c   1.000
_cell.angle_alpha   90.00
_cell.angle_beta   90.00
_cell.angle_gamma   90.00
#
_symmetry.space_group_name_H-M   'P 1'
#
loop_
_entity.id
_entity.type
_entity.pdbx_description
1 polymer ?
#
loop_
_entity_poly.entity_id
_entity_poly.type
_entity_poly.pdbx_seq_one_letter_code
_entity_poly.pdbx_strand_id
1 'polypeptide(L)'
;VHWLTKTGTEQFRHQVYFEHCQFCGKCVEQCPVKALKIIGTPYTEEELLKIALLDRAFYEHSGGGITLSGGEVLQQADFAASFLSLCREEDLHTCVETSGFGTTDAMEKLLQETDLLYFDWKVSTEEDAKKWIGGSLVPILNNLALADKKGVRTVLRCPIIPGVNDNTVHFQTICDLLGRYPSIEQAQL
;
A
#
# COMPACT_ATOMS: atom_id res chain seq x y z
N VAL A 1 -17.95 -14.47 -16.76
CA VAL A 1 -17.47 -13.41 -15.88
C VAL A 1 -18.59 -12.43 -15.49
N HIS A 2 -19.39 -11.99 -16.46
CA HIS A 2 -20.55 -11.12 -16.23
C HIS A 2 -21.85 -11.88 -16.30
N TRP A 3 -22.70 -11.73 -15.29
CA TRP A 3 -24.01 -12.37 -15.23
C TRP A 3 -25.10 -11.35 -14.92
N LEU A 4 -26.26 -11.54 -15.55
CA LEU A 4 -27.49 -10.80 -15.26
C LEU A 4 -28.47 -11.74 -14.58
N THR A 5 -28.77 -11.49 -13.32
CA THR A 5 -29.77 -12.25 -12.56
C THR A 5 -31.05 -11.43 -12.49
N LYS A 6 -32.17 -12.02 -12.93
CA LYS A 6 -33.48 -11.39 -12.80
C LYS A 6 -33.95 -11.46 -11.35
N THR A 7 -34.18 -10.33 -10.71
CA THR A 7 -34.56 -10.21 -9.31
C THR A 7 -36.01 -9.80 -9.08
N GLY A 8 -36.84 -9.85 -10.16
CA GLY A 8 -38.26 -9.51 -10.15
C GLY A 8 -38.80 -9.48 -11.57
N THR A 9 -40.00 -8.91 -11.77
CA THR A 9 -40.64 -8.87 -13.08
C THR A 9 -39.90 -8.00 -14.08
N GLU A 10 -39.17 -6.95 -13.64
CA GLU A 10 -38.45 -6.02 -14.53
C GLU A 10 -37.07 -5.59 -14.00
N GLN A 11 -36.58 -6.18 -12.89
CA GLN A 11 -35.29 -5.82 -12.31
C GLN A 11 -34.23 -6.87 -12.63
N PHE A 12 -33.07 -6.40 -13.09
CA PHE A 12 -31.90 -7.23 -13.32
C PHE A 12 -30.74 -6.75 -12.40
N ARG A 13 -30.09 -7.69 -11.75
CA ARG A 13 -28.85 -7.44 -11.02
C ARG A 13 -27.66 -7.90 -11.87
N HIS A 14 -26.76 -7.00 -12.15
CA HIS A 14 -25.48 -7.32 -12.78
C HIS A 14 -24.47 -7.75 -11.71
N GLN A 15 -23.82 -8.86 -11.95
CA GLN A 15 -22.78 -9.41 -11.07
C GLN A 15 -21.52 -9.73 -11.86
N VAL A 16 -20.36 -9.45 -11.30
CA VAL A 16 -19.06 -9.81 -11.88
C VAL A 16 -18.39 -10.84 -10.96
N TYR A 17 -18.04 -11.98 -11.52
CA TYR A 17 -17.26 -13.02 -10.82
C TYR A 17 -15.81 -12.79 -11.14
N PHE A 18 -15.10 -12.11 -10.24
CA PHE A 18 -13.70 -11.72 -10.42
C PHE A 18 -12.74 -12.90 -10.46
N GLU A 19 -13.07 -14.00 -9.78
CA GLU A 19 -12.30 -15.26 -9.83
C GLU A 19 -12.16 -15.85 -11.24
N HIS A 20 -13.05 -15.48 -12.15
CA HIS A 20 -13.00 -15.89 -13.57
C HIS A 20 -12.52 -14.75 -14.48
N CYS A 21 -12.14 -13.60 -13.93
CA CYS A 21 -11.71 -12.46 -14.70
C CYS A 21 -10.24 -12.57 -15.09
N GLN A 22 -9.95 -12.46 -16.37
CA GLN A 22 -8.59 -12.43 -16.91
C GLN A 22 -8.08 -11.00 -17.11
N PHE A 23 -8.78 -9.99 -16.64
CA PHE A 23 -8.47 -8.56 -16.79
C PHE A 23 -8.17 -8.12 -18.24
N CYS A 24 -8.74 -8.79 -19.22
CA CYS A 24 -8.46 -8.55 -20.65
C CYS A 24 -9.11 -7.28 -21.25
N GLY A 25 -9.89 -6.53 -20.49
CA GLY A 25 -10.51 -5.26 -20.91
C GLY A 25 -11.69 -5.35 -21.90
N LYS A 26 -11.93 -6.50 -22.55
CA LYS A 26 -12.96 -6.66 -23.60
C LYS A 26 -14.36 -6.22 -23.17
N CYS A 27 -14.73 -6.43 -21.90
CA CYS A 27 -16.05 -5.99 -21.39
C CYS A 27 -16.17 -4.46 -21.32
N VAL A 28 -15.07 -3.75 -21.12
CA VAL A 28 -15.01 -2.28 -21.13
C VAL A 28 -15.14 -1.76 -22.55
N GLU A 29 -14.37 -2.34 -23.48
CA GLU A 29 -14.39 -1.95 -24.91
C GLU A 29 -15.79 -2.14 -25.54
N GLN A 30 -16.46 -3.24 -25.18
CA GLN A 30 -17.77 -3.60 -25.74
C GLN A 30 -18.95 -2.98 -24.99
N CYS A 31 -18.73 -2.23 -23.91
CA CYS A 31 -19.81 -1.63 -23.15
C CYS A 31 -20.41 -0.41 -23.90
N PRO A 32 -21.62 -0.49 -24.49
CA PRO A 32 -22.15 0.56 -25.35
C PRO A 32 -22.47 1.85 -24.58
N VAL A 33 -22.77 1.72 -23.29
CA VAL A 33 -23.08 2.85 -22.40
C VAL A 33 -21.90 3.29 -21.54
N LYS A 34 -20.70 2.73 -21.77
CA LYS A 34 -19.46 3.04 -21.03
C LYS A 34 -19.61 2.95 -19.50
N ALA A 35 -20.48 2.05 -19.01
CA ALA A 35 -20.71 1.83 -17.58
C ALA A 35 -19.55 1.09 -16.90
N LEU A 36 -18.67 0.48 -17.67
CA LEU A 36 -17.47 -0.21 -17.21
C LEU A 36 -16.24 0.59 -17.63
N LYS A 37 -15.26 0.67 -16.75
CA LYS A 37 -13.95 1.26 -17.05
C LYS A 37 -12.84 0.50 -16.31
N ILE A 38 -11.68 0.47 -16.91
CA ILE A 38 -10.46 0.06 -16.21
C ILE A 38 -10.02 1.23 -15.33
N ILE A 39 -9.74 0.95 -14.07
CA ILE A 39 -9.19 1.94 -13.14
C ILE A 39 -7.68 1.77 -13.13
N GLY A 40 -6.98 2.88 -13.23
CA GLY A 40 -5.52 2.93 -13.35
C GLY A 40 -5.07 3.13 -14.80
N THR A 41 -3.88 3.67 -14.92
CA THR A 41 -3.17 3.89 -16.19
C THR A 41 -1.83 3.16 -16.09
N PRO A 42 -1.47 2.31 -17.06
CA PRO A 42 -0.13 1.70 -17.08
C PRO A 42 0.91 2.76 -17.39
N TYR A 43 2.01 2.71 -16.64
CA TYR A 43 3.21 3.54 -16.87
C TYR A 43 4.45 2.64 -16.82
N THR A 44 5.50 3.05 -17.51
CA THR A 44 6.85 2.57 -17.22
C THR A 44 7.47 3.41 -16.11
N GLU A 45 8.56 2.90 -15.53
CA GLU A 45 9.29 3.60 -14.46
C GLU A 45 9.82 4.95 -14.95
N GLU A 46 10.31 5.02 -16.19
CA GLU A 46 10.84 6.24 -16.81
C GLU A 46 9.72 7.25 -17.11
N GLU A 47 8.53 6.79 -17.48
CA GLU A 47 7.37 7.68 -17.67
C GLU A 47 6.95 8.31 -16.35
N LEU A 48 6.90 7.52 -15.26
CA LEU A 48 6.62 8.05 -13.93
C LEU A 48 7.71 8.99 -13.44
N LEU A 49 8.99 8.68 -13.68
CA LEU A 49 10.09 9.56 -13.32
C LEU A 49 9.95 10.93 -14.00
N LYS A 50 9.62 10.97 -15.28
CA LYS A 50 9.38 12.24 -15.99
C LYS A 50 8.27 13.07 -15.35
N ILE A 51 7.19 12.42 -14.87
CA ILE A 51 6.10 13.08 -14.17
C ILE A 51 6.60 13.61 -12.82
N ALA A 52 7.31 12.78 -12.06
CA ALA A 52 7.87 13.14 -10.77
C ALA A 52 8.80 14.37 -10.86
N LEU A 53 9.63 14.42 -11.88
CA LEU A 53 10.59 15.51 -12.11
C LEU A 53 9.94 16.87 -12.44
N LEU A 54 8.67 16.90 -12.81
CA LEU A 54 7.95 18.17 -13.01
C LEU A 54 7.85 19.00 -11.72
N ASP A 55 7.87 18.33 -10.57
CA ASP A 55 7.76 18.97 -9.26
C ASP A 55 9.12 19.10 -8.53
N ARG A 56 10.25 18.88 -9.24
CA ARG A 56 11.61 18.94 -8.67
C ARG A 56 11.87 20.22 -7.86
N ALA A 57 11.47 21.37 -8.38
CA ALA A 57 11.70 22.65 -7.70
C ALA A 57 10.99 22.73 -6.33
N PHE A 58 9.84 22.07 -6.19
CA PHE A 58 9.12 21.98 -4.91
C PHE A 58 9.83 21.04 -3.94
N TYR A 59 10.35 19.91 -4.40
CA TYR A 59 11.10 18.96 -3.57
C TYR A 59 12.40 19.61 -3.04
N GLU A 60 13.15 20.27 -3.88
CA GLU A 60 14.38 20.98 -3.50
C GLU A 60 14.12 22.09 -2.45
N HIS A 61 13.00 22.81 -2.60
CA HIS A 61 12.65 23.88 -1.66
C HIS A 61 12.15 23.35 -0.31
N SER A 62 11.39 22.26 -0.31
CA SER A 62 10.74 21.72 0.90
C SER A 62 11.56 20.64 1.62
N GLY A 63 12.59 20.09 0.98
CA GLY A 63 13.26 18.87 1.43
C GLY A 63 12.37 17.62 1.31
N GLY A 64 11.32 17.70 0.48
CA GLY A 64 10.40 16.60 0.20
C GLY A 64 10.90 15.68 -0.91
N GLY A 65 9.99 14.89 -1.48
CA GLY A 65 10.32 13.92 -2.53
C GLY A 65 9.10 13.13 -2.96
N ILE A 66 9.34 11.87 -3.33
CA ILE A 66 8.32 10.96 -3.86
C ILE A 66 7.82 10.06 -2.75
N THR A 67 6.49 9.93 -2.67
CA THR A 67 5.84 8.91 -1.83
C THR A 67 5.10 7.92 -2.70
N LEU A 68 5.48 6.64 -2.63
CA LEU A 68 4.71 5.54 -3.19
C LEU A 68 3.66 5.08 -2.18
N SER A 69 2.41 5.12 -2.60
CA SER A 69 1.24 4.66 -1.87
C SER A 69 0.25 4.02 -2.85
N GLY A 70 -1.01 3.88 -2.50
CA GLY A 70 -2.06 3.42 -3.41
C GLY A 70 -2.77 2.20 -2.87
N GLY A 71 -2.82 1.06 -3.59
CA GLY A 71 -3.18 -0.22 -3.00
C GLY A 71 -2.10 -0.67 -2.02
N GLU A 72 -1.62 -1.91 -2.14
CA GLU A 72 -0.44 -2.33 -1.38
C GLU A 72 0.78 -2.32 -2.29
N VAL A 73 1.77 -1.48 -2.00
CA VAL A 73 2.99 -1.31 -2.81
C VAL A 73 3.77 -2.62 -2.95
N LEU A 74 3.74 -3.47 -1.91
CA LEU A 74 4.39 -4.79 -1.94
C LEU A 74 3.85 -5.73 -3.03
N GLN A 75 2.65 -5.46 -3.57
CA GLN A 75 2.10 -6.25 -4.69
C GLN A 75 2.79 -5.95 -6.02
N GLN A 76 3.52 -4.83 -6.13
CA GLN A 76 4.27 -4.41 -7.29
C GLN A 76 5.71 -4.05 -6.92
N ALA A 77 6.33 -4.81 -6.00
CA ALA A 77 7.60 -4.47 -5.38
C ALA A 77 8.75 -4.32 -6.39
N ASP A 78 8.80 -5.13 -7.44
CA ASP A 78 9.86 -5.03 -8.46
C ASP A 78 9.77 -3.70 -9.22
N PHE A 79 8.58 -3.34 -9.69
CA PHE A 79 8.33 -2.07 -10.35
C PHE A 79 8.60 -0.88 -9.40
N ALA A 80 8.07 -0.97 -8.17
CA ALA A 80 8.23 0.09 -7.18
C ALA A 80 9.71 0.32 -6.81
N ALA A 81 10.48 -0.75 -6.59
CA ALA A 81 11.90 -0.65 -6.29
C ALA A 81 12.68 -0.04 -7.48
N SER A 82 12.41 -0.49 -8.71
CA SER A 82 13.04 0.08 -9.91
C SER A 82 12.74 1.58 -10.06
N PHE A 83 11.49 1.98 -9.86
CA PHE A 83 11.12 3.40 -9.92
C PHE A 83 11.78 4.23 -8.82
N LEU A 84 11.81 3.73 -7.57
CA LEU A 84 12.49 4.43 -6.47
C LEU A 84 14.00 4.55 -6.71
N SER A 85 14.62 3.52 -7.29
CA SER A 85 16.04 3.57 -7.67
C SER A 85 16.31 4.71 -8.67
N LEU A 86 15.48 4.86 -9.71
CA LEU A 86 15.58 5.99 -10.65
C LEU A 86 15.36 7.35 -9.94
N CYS A 87 14.44 7.42 -8.97
CA CYS A 87 14.25 8.63 -8.18
C CYS A 87 15.50 9.00 -7.37
N ARG A 88 16.18 8.02 -6.79
CA ARG A 88 17.43 8.21 -6.02
C ARG A 88 18.60 8.63 -6.90
N GLU A 89 18.68 8.11 -8.14
CA GLU A 89 19.67 8.56 -9.13
C GLU A 89 19.52 10.05 -9.48
N GLU A 90 18.30 10.57 -9.31
CA GLU A 90 17.96 11.99 -9.52
C GLU A 90 17.99 12.80 -8.20
N ASP A 91 18.60 12.27 -7.14
CA ASP A 91 18.70 12.89 -5.80
C ASP A 91 17.34 13.24 -5.16
N LEU A 92 16.27 12.50 -5.52
CA LEU A 92 14.95 12.66 -4.88
C LEU A 92 14.86 11.81 -3.62
N HIS A 93 14.35 12.39 -2.54
CA HIS A 93 14.00 11.66 -1.33
C HIS A 93 12.85 10.69 -1.61
N THR A 94 12.99 9.44 -1.14
CA THR A 94 12.03 8.37 -1.40
C THR A 94 11.29 7.96 -0.14
N CYS A 95 9.97 7.90 -0.23
CA CYS A 95 9.09 7.45 0.83
C CYS A 95 8.17 6.33 0.34
N VAL A 96 7.95 5.33 1.17
CA VAL A 96 7.00 4.24 0.90
C VAL A 96 5.95 4.19 1.99
N GLU A 97 4.69 4.07 1.61
CA GLU A 97 3.56 3.81 2.50
C GLU A 97 3.04 2.39 2.26
N THR A 98 3.09 1.54 3.28
CA THR A 98 2.68 0.13 3.21
C THR A 98 2.04 -0.35 4.50
N SER A 99 1.14 -1.32 4.39
CA SER A 99 0.66 -2.08 5.55
C SER A 99 1.64 -3.17 6.01
N GLY A 100 2.71 -3.40 5.27
CA GLY A 100 3.64 -4.50 5.50
C GLY A 100 3.08 -5.88 5.16
N PHE A 101 1.88 -5.97 4.59
CA PHE A 101 1.26 -7.25 4.23
C PHE A 101 1.77 -7.73 2.87
N GLY A 102 2.87 -8.46 2.87
CA GLY A 102 3.53 -9.01 1.69
C GLY A 102 4.66 -9.95 2.05
N THR A 103 5.37 -10.45 1.03
CA THR A 103 6.53 -11.30 1.26
C THR A 103 7.71 -10.48 1.79
N THR A 104 8.58 -11.13 2.57
CA THR A 104 9.80 -10.50 3.08
C THR A 104 10.76 -10.11 1.94
N ASP A 105 10.82 -10.90 0.87
CA ASP A 105 11.63 -10.57 -0.31
C ASP A 105 11.16 -9.29 -1.01
N ALA A 106 9.83 -9.11 -1.15
CA ALA A 106 9.24 -7.89 -1.69
C ALA A 106 9.57 -6.67 -0.80
N MET A 107 9.44 -6.83 0.51
CA MET A 107 9.78 -5.79 1.47
C MET A 107 11.27 -5.44 1.43
N GLU A 108 12.15 -6.44 1.35
CA GLU A 108 13.61 -6.21 1.28
C GLU A 108 14.02 -5.38 0.07
N LYS A 109 13.44 -5.65 -1.11
CA LYS A 109 13.68 -4.87 -2.33
C LYS A 109 13.29 -3.40 -2.16
N LEU A 110 12.12 -3.12 -1.60
CA LEU A 110 11.66 -1.75 -1.39
C LEU A 110 12.52 -1.01 -0.37
N LEU A 111 12.90 -1.66 0.73
CA LEU A 111 13.69 -1.01 1.79
C LEU A 111 15.08 -0.57 1.33
N GLN A 112 15.66 -1.18 0.29
CA GLN A 112 16.94 -0.78 -0.28
C GLN A 112 16.88 0.61 -0.92
N GLU A 113 15.70 0.98 -1.42
CA GLU A 113 15.46 2.22 -2.18
C GLU A 113 14.58 3.23 -1.40
N THR A 114 14.39 3.02 -0.09
CA THR A 114 13.49 3.81 0.76
C THR A 114 14.25 4.58 1.81
N ASP A 115 14.10 5.91 1.83
CA ASP A 115 14.68 6.79 2.86
C ASP A 115 13.75 6.91 4.08
N LEU A 116 12.43 6.88 3.85
CA LEU A 116 11.40 6.97 4.89
C LEU A 116 10.29 5.96 4.64
N LEU A 117 9.93 5.21 5.67
CA LEU A 117 8.84 4.24 5.63
C LEU A 117 7.67 4.75 6.46
N TYR A 118 6.50 4.94 5.84
CA TYR A 118 5.22 5.01 6.54
C TYR A 118 4.65 3.61 6.65
N PHE A 119 4.59 3.10 7.88
CA PHE A 119 4.12 1.74 8.14
C PHE A 119 2.76 1.77 8.82
N ASP A 120 1.73 1.27 8.13
CA ASP A 120 0.35 1.27 8.64
C ASP A 120 0.13 0.14 9.64
N TRP A 121 -0.07 0.48 10.91
CA TRP A 121 -0.45 -0.45 11.98
C TRP A 121 -1.93 -0.34 12.30
N LYS A 122 -2.74 -1.25 11.74
CA LYS A 122 -4.21 -1.12 11.74
C LYS A 122 -4.88 -1.88 12.88
N VAL A 123 -4.32 -3.01 13.31
CA VAL A 123 -4.85 -3.89 14.38
C VAL A 123 -3.70 -4.56 15.14
N SER A 124 -3.98 -5.05 16.36
CA SER A 124 -2.95 -5.60 17.25
C SER A 124 -3.15 -7.06 17.67
N THR A 125 -4.23 -7.70 17.22
CA THR A 125 -4.50 -9.11 17.51
C THR A 125 -4.69 -9.92 16.23
N GLU A 126 -4.34 -11.21 16.27
CA GLU A 126 -4.59 -12.12 15.14
C GLU A 126 -6.08 -12.27 14.81
N GLU A 127 -6.95 -12.16 15.81
CA GLU A 127 -8.40 -12.18 15.62
C GLU A 127 -8.86 -10.97 14.80
N ASP A 128 -8.43 -9.78 15.21
CA ASP A 128 -8.76 -8.54 14.49
C ASP A 128 -8.12 -8.51 13.10
N ALA A 129 -6.91 -9.04 12.95
CA ALA A 129 -6.26 -9.15 11.65
C ALA A 129 -7.08 -10.01 10.68
N LYS A 130 -7.55 -11.17 11.11
CA LYS A 130 -8.43 -12.02 10.30
C LYS A 130 -9.76 -11.35 9.98
N LYS A 131 -10.35 -10.67 10.97
CA LYS A 131 -11.68 -10.05 10.86
C LYS A 131 -11.69 -8.81 9.99
N TRP A 132 -10.71 -7.91 10.15
CA TRP A 132 -10.75 -6.56 9.60
C TRP A 132 -9.83 -6.35 8.41
N ILE A 133 -8.71 -7.07 8.33
CA ILE A 133 -7.76 -6.96 7.22
C ILE A 133 -7.65 -8.23 6.38
N GLY A 134 -8.35 -9.30 6.77
CA GLY A 134 -8.41 -10.53 5.99
C GLY A 134 -7.11 -11.34 5.95
N GLY A 135 -6.20 -11.12 6.90
CA GLY A 135 -4.88 -11.75 6.92
C GLY A 135 -4.35 -12.04 8.33
N SER A 136 -3.05 -12.30 8.41
CA SER A 136 -2.31 -12.56 9.65
C SER A 136 -1.36 -11.40 9.97
N LEU A 137 -1.08 -11.16 11.24
CA LEU A 137 -0.07 -10.21 11.68
C LEU A 137 1.37 -10.70 11.47
N VAL A 138 1.58 -11.99 11.29
CA VAL A 138 2.94 -12.56 11.19
C VAL A 138 3.78 -11.92 10.07
N PRO A 139 3.31 -11.86 8.80
CA PRO A 139 4.09 -11.21 7.75
C PRO A 139 4.30 -9.71 8.02
N ILE A 140 3.32 -9.02 8.61
CA ILE A 140 3.40 -7.60 8.95
C ILE A 140 4.50 -7.36 9.97
N LEU A 141 4.52 -8.14 11.06
CA LEU A 141 5.55 -8.04 12.10
C LEU A 141 6.96 -8.41 11.58
N ASN A 142 7.06 -9.42 10.72
CA ASN A 142 8.33 -9.80 10.10
C ASN A 142 8.89 -8.66 9.23
N ASN A 143 8.03 -8.00 8.47
CA ASN A 143 8.41 -6.90 7.60
C ASN A 143 8.76 -5.62 8.39
N LEU A 144 8.07 -5.35 9.50
CA LEU A 144 8.43 -4.27 10.41
C LEU A 144 9.80 -4.52 11.07
N ALA A 145 10.04 -5.76 11.54
CA ALA A 145 11.33 -6.15 12.10
C ALA A 145 12.46 -6.10 11.06
N LEU A 146 12.16 -6.40 9.78
CA LEU A 146 13.13 -6.25 8.70
C LEU A 146 13.48 -4.78 8.46
N ALA A 147 12.50 -3.88 8.45
CA ALA A 147 12.72 -2.44 8.30
C ALA A 147 13.64 -1.89 9.41
N ASP A 148 13.38 -2.29 10.66
CA ASP A 148 14.22 -1.94 11.79
C ASP A 148 15.65 -2.50 11.65
N LYS A 149 15.79 -3.77 11.30
CA LYS A 149 17.10 -4.40 11.06
C LYS A 149 17.91 -3.71 9.95
N LYS A 150 17.26 -3.17 8.95
CA LYS A 150 17.87 -2.40 7.85
C LYS A 150 18.15 -0.93 8.25
N GLY A 151 17.65 -0.49 9.40
CA GLY A 151 17.82 0.87 9.89
C GLY A 151 17.04 1.92 9.08
N VAL A 152 15.97 1.52 8.38
CA VAL A 152 15.15 2.45 7.61
C VAL A 152 14.29 3.27 8.56
N ARG A 153 14.39 4.59 8.48
CA ARG A 153 13.57 5.51 9.28
C ARG A 153 12.10 5.21 9.07
N THR A 154 11.38 4.98 10.15
CA THR A 154 9.98 4.51 10.08
C THR A 154 9.07 5.42 10.91
N VAL A 155 7.93 5.77 10.33
CA VAL A 155 6.79 6.39 11.01
C VAL A 155 5.68 5.36 11.07
N LEU A 156 5.26 4.99 12.28
CA LEU A 156 4.14 4.07 12.48
C LEU A 156 2.82 4.86 12.37
N ARG A 157 1.98 4.53 11.40
CA ARG A 157 0.67 5.16 11.22
C ARG A 157 -0.41 4.25 11.76
N CYS A 158 -1.13 4.75 12.77
CA CYS A 158 -2.08 3.97 13.55
C CYS A 158 -3.49 4.58 13.46
N PRO A 159 -4.26 4.32 12.38
CA PRO A 159 -5.62 4.84 12.27
C PRO A 159 -6.48 4.25 13.40
N ILE A 160 -7.03 5.13 14.24
CA ILE A 160 -7.89 4.73 15.34
C ILE A 160 -9.35 4.75 14.88
N ILE A 161 -9.98 3.58 14.90
CA ILE A 161 -11.35 3.37 14.45
C ILE A 161 -12.21 3.01 15.66
N PRO A 162 -13.19 3.87 16.05
CA PRO A 162 -14.08 3.60 17.19
C PRO A 162 -14.77 2.24 17.07
N GLY A 163 -14.75 1.46 18.16
CA GLY A 163 -15.35 0.13 18.24
C GLY A 163 -14.59 -0.97 17.51
N VAL A 164 -13.41 -0.67 16.93
CA VAL A 164 -12.55 -1.65 16.26
C VAL A 164 -11.24 -1.81 17.01
N ASN A 165 -10.42 -0.76 17.06
CA ASN A 165 -9.08 -0.79 17.64
C ASN A 165 -8.84 0.31 18.69
N ASP A 166 -9.86 1.05 19.11
CA ASP A 166 -9.83 2.08 20.16
C ASP A 166 -9.81 1.47 21.59
N ASN A 167 -8.89 0.54 21.83
CA ASN A 167 -8.83 -0.22 23.08
C ASN A 167 -7.39 -0.26 23.64
N THR A 168 -7.30 -0.60 24.94
CA THR A 168 -6.05 -0.63 25.69
C THR A 168 -5.00 -1.56 25.06
N VAL A 169 -5.41 -2.71 24.51
CA VAL A 169 -4.49 -3.67 23.89
C VAL A 169 -3.80 -3.05 22.69
N HIS A 170 -4.57 -2.34 21.83
CA HIS A 170 -4.01 -1.68 20.66
C HIS A 170 -3.02 -0.58 21.02
N PHE A 171 -3.38 0.31 21.96
CA PHE A 171 -2.49 1.38 22.40
C PHE A 171 -1.23 0.84 23.09
N GLN A 172 -1.37 -0.20 23.94
CA GLN A 172 -0.20 -0.84 24.57
C GLN A 172 0.72 -1.44 23.53
N THR A 173 0.17 -2.12 22.52
CA THR A 173 0.98 -2.70 21.43
C THR A 173 1.73 -1.62 20.66
N ILE A 174 1.13 -0.46 20.38
CA ILE A 174 1.82 0.66 19.73
C ILE A 174 3.02 1.12 20.59
N CYS A 175 2.81 1.28 21.90
CA CYS A 175 3.91 1.64 22.83
C CYS A 175 5.01 0.59 22.84
N ASP A 176 4.66 -0.70 22.84
CA ASP A 176 5.60 -1.82 22.85
C ASP A 176 6.42 -1.87 21.54
N LEU A 177 5.80 -1.57 20.39
CA LEU A 177 6.49 -1.49 19.10
C LEU A 177 7.48 -0.34 19.06
N LEU A 178 7.12 0.85 19.55
CA LEU A 178 8.02 1.99 19.68
C LEU A 178 9.21 1.69 20.57
N GLY A 179 8.99 0.96 21.67
CA GLY A 179 10.08 0.53 22.57
C GLY A 179 10.97 -0.57 22.00
N ARG A 180 10.44 -1.40 21.10
CA ARG A 180 11.13 -2.56 20.55
C ARG A 180 11.97 -2.23 19.32
N TYR A 181 11.50 -1.32 18.46
CA TYR A 181 12.10 -1.02 17.16
C TYR A 181 12.62 0.42 17.10
N PRO A 182 13.92 0.63 17.35
CA PRO A 182 14.54 1.96 17.39
C PRO A 182 14.42 2.76 16.07
N SER A 183 14.21 2.10 14.94
CA SER A 183 13.97 2.77 13.66
C SER A 183 12.63 3.50 13.59
N ILE A 184 11.69 3.19 14.48
CA ILE A 184 10.41 3.89 14.56
C ILE A 184 10.60 5.20 15.31
N GLU A 185 10.63 6.31 14.59
CA GLU A 185 10.88 7.64 15.15
C GLU A 185 9.64 8.21 15.87
N GLN A 186 8.44 7.86 15.38
CA GLN A 186 7.17 8.32 15.95
C GLN A 186 6.01 7.42 15.57
N ALA A 187 4.92 7.48 16.34
CA ALA A 187 3.61 6.97 15.97
C ALA A 187 2.64 8.15 15.70
N GLN A 188 1.87 8.04 14.62
CA GLN A 188 0.79 8.96 14.26
C GLN A 188 -0.56 8.26 14.47
N LEU A 189 -1.44 8.85 15.27
CA LEU A 189 -2.77 8.33 15.61
C LEU A 189 -3.85 9.05 14.80
#